data_dc664b7708935309cf4a33515f85c420
#
_entry.id   dc664b7708935309cf4a33515f85c420
#
_cell.length_a   1.000
_cell.length_b   1.000
_cell.length_c   1.000
_cell.angle_alpha   90.00
_cell.angle_beta   90.00
_cell.angle_gamma   90.00
#
_symmetry.space_group_name_H-M   'P 1'
#
loop_
_entity.id
_entity.type
_entity.pdbx_description
1 polymer ?
#
loop_
_entity_poly.entity_id
_entity_poly.type
_entity_poly.pdbx_seq_one_letter_code
_entity_poly.pdbx_strand_id
1 'polypeptide(L)'
;LRLHEQEVIDVLQNMILHGEIVAVSEKIYLPRVFAQEDETARQIAMRVVEPSTPERIEQILERVKREMGLALSSKQEAAVHAAYRHNLSIITGSPGTGKTTVLKTILEVYRRLYPNGEIVLMAPTGRASRRMAESTGVDKARTLHSGLGLASEEEDVRRSNTQEPLSADLIIVDEFSMVDMWLANKFFSRIKEGARIVLVGDPDQLPSVGAGN
;
A
#
# COMPACT_ATOMS: atom_id res chain seq x y z
N LEU A 1 36.33 21.29 5.90
CA LEU A 1 35.60 22.51 5.53
C LEU A 1 34.67 22.86 6.71
N ARG A 2 34.96 23.95 7.46
CA ARG A 2 34.01 24.56 8.40
C ARG A 2 33.22 25.58 7.58
N LEU A 3 31.99 25.22 7.19
CA LEU A 3 31.05 26.17 6.64
C LEU A 3 30.49 27.00 7.81
N HIS A 4 30.39 28.31 7.64
CA HIS A 4 29.68 29.16 8.58
C HIS A 4 28.17 28.96 8.38
N GLU A 5 27.40 28.91 9.47
CA GLU A 5 25.94 28.68 9.45
C GLU A 5 25.22 29.64 8.50
N GLN A 6 25.62 30.90 8.47
CA GLN A 6 25.06 31.91 7.58
C GLN A 6 25.26 31.57 6.10
N GLU A 7 26.44 31.07 5.71
CA GLU A 7 26.71 30.66 4.34
C GLU A 7 25.81 29.51 3.89
N VAL A 8 25.51 28.57 4.79
CA VAL A 8 24.57 27.46 4.49
C VAL A 8 23.14 28.00 4.32
N ILE A 9 22.70 28.91 5.18
CA ILE A 9 21.39 29.54 5.09
C ILE A 9 21.23 30.28 3.77
N ASP A 10 22.22 31.09 3.38
CA ASP A 10 22.18 31.86 2.14
C ASP A 10 22.11 30.95 0.88
N VAL A 11 22.86 29.85 0.88
CA VAL A 11 22.79 28.85 -0.19
C VAL A 11 21.41 28.19 -0.25
N LEU A 12 20.85 27.74 0.89
CA LEU A 12 19.52 27.14 0.95
C LEU A 12 18.45 28.10 0.46
N GLN A 13 18.49 29.37 0.86
CA GLN A 13 17.54 30.39 0.40
C GLN A 13 17.63 30.57 -1.12
N ASN A 14 18.84 30.58 -1.67
CA ASN A 14 19.05 30.69 -3.10
C ASN A 14 18.49 29.47 -3.86
N MET A 15 18.73 28.26 -3.36
CA MET A 15 18.17 27.02 -3.93
C MET A 15 16.63 27.01 -3.88
N ILE A 16 16.03 27.54 -2.80
CA ILE A 16 14.56 27.67 -2.71
C ILE A 16 14.05 28.65 -3.76
N LEU A 17 14.69 29.81 -3.93
CA LEU A 17 14.31 30.81 -4.92
C LEU A 17 14.39 30.29 -6.35
N HIS A 18 15.34 29.42 -6.65
CA HIS A 18 15.48 28.79 -7.97
C HIS A 18 14.65 27.51 -8.12
N GLY A 19 13.91 27.09 -7.11
CA GLY A 19 13.07 25.88 -7.16
C GLY A 19 13.84 24.57 -7.17
N GLU A 20 15.11 24.60 -6.76
CA GLU A 20 15.96 23.40 -6.68
C GLU A 20 15.61 22.55 -5.47
N ILE A 21 15.07 23.16 -4.43
CA ILE A 21 14.53 22.51 -3.22
C ILE A 21 13.22 23.15 -2.78
N VAL A 22 12.42 22.39 -2.03
CA VAL A 22 11.19 22.84 -1.39
C VAL A 22 11.37 22.75 0.12
N ALA A 23 11.13 23.85 0.83
CA ALA A 23 11.15 23.89 2.29
C ALA A 23 9.73 23.98 2.83
N VAL A 24 9.37 23.03 3.72
CA VAL A 24 8.07 23.00 4.40
C VAL A 24 8.32 22.74 5.88
N SER A 25 7.95 23.71 6.73
CA SER A 25 8.26 23.69 8.15
C SER A 25 9.77 23.51 8.38
N GLU A 26 10.20 22.47 9.06
CA GLU A 26 11.60 22.18 9.35
C GLU A 26 12.24 21.16 8.37
N LYS A 27 11.54 20.80 7.28
CA LYS A 27 11.96 19.78 6.32
C LYS A 27 12.31 20.39 4.98
N ILE A 28 13.36 19.85 4.35
CA ILE A 28 13.81 20.22 3.02
C ILE A 28 13.67 19.01 2.10
N TYR A 29 13.05 19.22 0.96
CA TYR A 29 12.72 18.20 -0.03
C TYR A 29 13.34 18.50 -1.39
N LEU A 30 13.65 17.47 -2.14
CA LEU A 30 13.73 17.60 -3.59
C LEU A 30 12.29 17.82 -4.13
N PRO A 31 12.06 18.75 -5.07
CA PRO A 31 10.71 19.10 -5.55
C PRO A 31 9.90 17.90 -6.02
N ARG A 32 10.56 16.95 -6.71
CA ARG A 32 9.92 15.73 -7.18
C ARG A 32 9.41 14.84 -6.03
N VAL A 33 10.22 14.67 -4.98
CA VAL A 33 9.84 13.84 -3.82
C VAL A 33 8.70 14.49 -3.06
N PHE A 34 8.74 15.81 -2.88
CA PHE A 34 7.65 16.57 -2.28
C PHE A 34 6.33 16.41 -3.04
N ALA A 35 6.38 16.56 -4.38
CA ALA A 35 5.19 16.39 -5.22
C ALA A 35 4.61 14.96 -5.13
N GLN A 36 5.46 13.94 -5.08
CA GLN A 36 5.03 12.55 -4.92
C GLN A 36 4.40 12.31 -3.55
N GLU A 37 4.98 12.83 -2.47
CA GLU A 37 4.44 12.72 -1.12
C GLU A 37 3.08 13.42 -1.00
N ASP A 38 2.96 14.66 -1.48
CA ASP A 38 1.73 15.45 -1.45
C ASP A 38 0.61 14.78 -2.26
N GLU A 39 0.88 14.33 -3.47
CA GLU A 39 -0.09 13.61 -4.29
C GLU A 39 -0.50 12.28 -3.65
N THR A 40 0.45 11.51 -3.10
CA THR A 40 0.13 10.27 -2.40
C THR A 40 -0.75 10.53 -1.19
N ALA A 41 -0.44 11.56 -0.41
CA ALA A 41 -1.25 11.96 0.74
C ALA A 41 -2.68 12.33 0.35
N ARG A 42 -2.87 13.07 -0.76
CA ARG A 42 -4.20 13.39 -1.30
C ARG A 42 -4.96 12.14 -1.72
N GLN A 43 -4.30 11.22 -2.43
CA GLN A 43 -4.90 9.96 -2.87
C GLN A 43 -5.32 9.08 -1.69
N ILE A 44 -4.54 9.07 -0.61
CA ILE A 44 -4.89 8.38 0.64
C ILE A 44 -6.09 9.09 1.30
N ALA A 45 -6.05 10.41 1.44
CA ALA A 45 -7.11 11.17 2.08
C ALA A 45 -8.48 10.99 1.41
N MET A 46 -8.52 10.94 0.07
CA MET A 46 -9.75 10.67 -0.69
C MET A 46 -10.34 9.27 -0.42
N ARG A 47 -9.56 8.34 0.09
CA ARG A 47 -9.99 6.97 0.41
C ARG A 47 -10.41 6.79 1.87
N VAL A 48 -10.11 7.76 2.71
CA VAL A 48 -10.58 7.81 4.10
C VAL A 48 -12.01 8.31 4.09
N VAL A 49 -12.95 7.39 3.91
CA VAL A 49 -14.40 7.66 3.91
C VAL A 49 -15.03 7.13 5.19
N GLU A 50 -16.28 7.52 5.44
CA GLU A 50 -17.05 7.03 6.59
C GLU A 50 -17.05 5.49 6.63
N PRO A 51 -16.79 4.89 7.80
CA PRO A 51 -16.74 3.45 7.94
C PRO A 51 -18.10 2.81 7.64
N SER A 52 -18.09 1.80 6.77
CA SER A 52 -19.30 1.03 6.42
C SER A 52 -18.99 -0.44 6.49
N THR A 53 -19.72 -1.18 7.32
CA THR A 53 -19.52 -2.61 7.49
C THR A 53 -20.62 -3.36 6.76
N PRO A 54 -20.30 -4.38 5.91
CA PRO A 54 -21.30 -5.20 5.26
C PRO A 54 -22.18 -5.94 6.30
N GLU A 55 -23.49 -5.90 6.16
CA GLU A 55 -24.45 -6.49 7.13
C GLU A 55 -24.19 -7.98 7.43
N ARG A 56 -23.68 -8.72 6.46
CA ARG A 56 -23.47 -10.17 6.58
C ARG A 56 -22.05 -10.57 7.00
N ILE A 57 -21.21 -9.63 7.36
CA ILE A 57 -19.79 -9.90 7.63
C ILE A 57 -19.60 -10.92 8.75
N GLU A 58 -20.32 -10.76 9.87
CA GLU A 58 -20.21 -11.64 11.04
C GLU A 58 -20.57 -13.07 10.70
N GLN A 59 -21.71 -13.26 10.03
CA GLN A 59 -22.18 -14.60 9.66
C GLN A 59 -21.20 -15.31 8.72
N ILE A 60 -20.65 -14.56 7.76
CA ILE A 60 -19.70 -15.09 6.80
C ILE A 60 -18.36 -15.39 7.47
N LEU A 61 -17.86 -14.51 8.32
CA LEU A 61 -16.61 -14.72 9.05
C LEU A 61 -16.70 -15.97 9.94
N GLU A 62 -17.77 -16.12 10.72
CA GLU A 62 -17.96 -17.29 11.56
C GLU A 62 -18.07 -18.60 10.76
N ARG A 63 -18.69 -18.52 9.58
CA ARG A 63 -18.73 -19.65 8.66
C ARG A 63 -17.34 -19.98 8.11
N VAL A 64 -16.57 -18.99 7.68
CA VAL A 64 -15.19 -19.16 7.18
C VAL A 64 -14.30 -19.77 8.26
N LYS A 65 -14.37 -19.26 9.50
CA LYS A 65 -13.60 -19.79 10.64
C LYS A 65 -13.87 -21.28 10.86
N ARG A 66 -15.15 -21.68 10.84
CA ARG A 66 -15.54 -23.09 11.00
C ARG A 66 -15.05 -23.97 9.87
N GLU A 67 -15.26 -23.55 8.62
CA GLU A 67 -14.91 -24.34 7.43
C GLU A 67 -13.40 -24.50 7.24
N MET A 68 -12.63 -23.48 7.63
CA MET A 68 -11.17 -23.50 7.56
C MET A 68 -10.50 -24.06 8.83
N GLY A 69 -11.28 -24.36 9.88
CA GLY A 69 -10.75 -24.79 11.17
C GLY A 69 -9.87 -23.75 11.85
N LEU A 70 -10.18 -22.45 11.69
CA LEU A 70 -9.36 -21.35 12.18
C LEU A 70 -9.84 -20.88 13.57
N ALA A 71 -8.86 -20.73 14.46
CA ALA A 71 -9.02 -20.00 15.72
C ALA A 71 -8.24 -18.68 15.60
N LEU A 72 -8.95 -17.60 15.24
CA LEU A 72 -8.36 -16.28 15.17
C LEU A 72 -8.27 -15.65 16.57
N SER A 73 -7.17 -14.98 16.86
CA SER A 73 -7.09 -14.12 18.04
C SER A 73 -7.96 -12.86 17.86
N SER A 74 -8.30 -12.19 18.95
CA SER A 74 -9.08 -10.94 18.90
C SER A 74 -8.44 -9.87 18.02
N LYS A 75 -7.10 -9.79 17.99
CA LYS A 75 -6.37 -8.85 17.11
C LYS A 75 -6.47 -9.25 15.63
N GLN A 76 -6.44 -10.54 15.33
CA GLN A 76 -6.59 -11.04 13.96
C GLN A 76 -8.02 -10.82 13.46
N GLU A 77 -9.03 -11.06 14.30
CA GLU A 77 -10.43 -10.75 13.96
C GLU A 77 -10.61 -9.25 13.72
N ALA A 78 -10.07 -8.41 14.60
CA ALA A 78 -10.12 -6.95 14.42
C ALA A 78 -9.49 -6.50 13.09
N ALA A 79 -8.40 -7.14 12.66
CA ALA A 79 -7.76 -6.86 11.38
C ALA A 79 -8.66 -7.27 10.19
N VAL A 80 -9.36 -8.42 10.28
CA VAL A 80 -10.35 -8.82 9.27
C VAL A 80 -11.49 -7.81 9.22
N HIS A 81 -12.05 -7.42 10.37
CA HIS A 81 -13.12 -6.41 10.42
C HIS A 81 -12.68 -5.06 9.85
N ALA A 82 -11.47 -4.60 10.18
CA ALA A 82 -10.92 -3.35 9.64
C ALA A 82 -10.86 -3.37 8.11
N ALA A 83 -10.45 -4.50 7.52
CA ALA A 83 -10.38 -4.68 6.08
C ALA A 83 -11.75 -4.55 5.38
N TYR A 84 -12.86 -4.77 6.08
CA TYR A 84 -14.21 -4.62 5.53
C TYR A 84 -14.91 -3.33 5.94
N ARG A 85 -14.50 -2.76 7.05
CA ARG A 85 -15.07 -1.51 7.54
C ARG A 85 -14.53 -0.28 6.82
N HIS A 86 -13.29 -0.35 6.36
CA HIS A 86 -12.58 0.78 5.73
C HIS A 86 -12.16 0.45 4.31
N ASN A 87 -12.12 1.45 3.44
CA ASN A 87 -11.62 1.28 2.07
C ASN A 87 -10.10 1.17 2.02
N LEU A 88 -9.39 1.68 3.03
CA LEU A 88 -7.96 1.52 3.20
C LEU A 88 -7.68 0.98 4.60
N SER A 89 -6.99 -0.15 4.69
CA SER A 89 -6.59 -0.79 5.94
C SER A 89 -5.11 -1.14 5.93
N ILE A 90 -4.46 -0.94 7.06
CA ILE A 90 -3.06 -1.30 7.26
C ILE A 90 -2.98 -2.37 8.33
N ILE A 91 -2.39 -3.50 8.00
CA ILE A 91 -2.17 -4.64 8.90
C ILE A 91 -0.68 -4.75 9.17
N THR A 92 -0.29 -4.50 10.41
CA THR A 92 1.09 -4.61 10.85
C THR A 92 1.29 -5.79 11.77
N GLY A 93 2.49 -6.34 11.79
CA GLY A 93 2.88 -7.41 12.72
C GLY A 93 4.21 -8.04 12.35
N SER A 94 4.93 -8.49 13.36
CA SER A 94 6.21 -9.16 13.20
C SER A 94 6.06 -10.54 12.52
N PRO A 95 7.15 -11.20 12.09
CA PRO A 95 7.10 -12.54 11.54
C PRO A 95 6.43 -13.52 12.52
N GLY A 96 5.61 -14.44 12.00
CA GLY A 96 4.93 -15.46 12.82
C GLY A 96 3.66 -14.99 13.54
N THR A 97 3.22 -13.74 13.43
CA THR A 97 2.00 -13.24 14.08
C THR A 97 0.70 -13.66 13.38
N GLY A 98 0.81 -14.43 12.29
CA GLY A 98 -0.33 -14.95 11.57
C GLY A 98 -0.91 -14.01 10.51
N LYS A 99 -0.13 -13.04 10.00
CA LYS A 99 -0.56 -12.16 8.89
C LYS A 99 -1.14 -12.94 7.71
N THR A 100 -0.49 -14.04 7.31
CA THR A 100 -0.96 -14.91 6.24
C THR A 100 -2.35 -15.51 6.53
N THR A 101 -2.61 -15.91 7.78
CA THR A 101 -3.92 -16.43 8.20
C THR A 101 -5.00 -15.35 8.08
N VAL A 102 -4.68 -14.12 8.51
CA VAL A 102 -5.58 -12.97 8.36
C VAL A 102 -5.88 -12.70 6.88
N LEU A 103 -4.85 -12.70 6.01
CA LEU A 103 -5.03 -12.50 4.58
C LEU A 103 -5.90 -13.58 3.92
N LYS A 104 -5.66 -14.86 4.25
CA LYS A 104 -6.53 -15.95 3.79
C LYS A 104 -7.98 -15.75 4.22
N THR A 105 -8.18 -15.36 5.47
CA THR A 105 -9.52 -15.11 6.00
C THR A 105 -10.19 -13.95 5.26
N ILE A 106 -9.48 -12.84 5.04
CA ILE A 106 -9.98 -11.71 4.25
C ILE A 106 -10.39 -12.18 2.84
N LEU A 107 -9.54 -12.92 2.15
CA LEU A 107 -9.83 -13.41 0.81
C LEU A 107 -11.07 -14.32 0.76
N GLU A 108 -11.19 -15.27 1.71
CA GLU A 108 -12.32 -16.20 1.76
C GLU A 108 -13.64 -15.48 2.11
N VAL A 109 -13.60 -14.53 3.01
CA VAL A 109 -14.76 -13.69 3.33
C VAL A 109 -15.15 -12.83 2.12
N TYR A 110 -14.14 -12.24 1.42
CA TYR A 110 -14.40 -11.41 0.25
C TYR A 110 -15.09 -12.17 -0.88
N ARG A 111 -14.61 -13.35 -1.22
CA ARG A 111 -15.20 -14.20 -2.28
C ARG A 111 -16.66 -14.54 -2.00
N ARG A 112 -17.05 -14.65 -0.72
CA ARG A 112 -18.43 -14.94 -0.32
C ARG A 112 -19.33 -13.71 -0.28
N LEU A 113 -18.77 -12.56 0.08
CA LEU A 113 -19.50 -11.29 0.04
C LEU A 113 -19.69 -10.79 -1.38
N TYR A 114 -18.65 -10.94 -2.22
CA TYR A 114 -18.57 -10.37 -3.55
C TYR A 114 -18.09 -11.42 -4.57
N PRO A 115 -18.96 -12.37 -4.97
CA PRO A 115 -18.57 -13.49 -5.84
C PRO A 115 -18.01 -13.08 -7.20
N ASN A 116 -18.41 -11.90 -7.71
CA ASN A 116 -17.94 -11.33 -8.98
C ASN A 116 -16.87 -10.24 -8.80
N GLY A 117 -16.44 -10.00 -7.57
CA GLY A 117 -15.45 -8.97 -7.27
C GLY A 117 -14.04 -9.39 -7.73
N GLU A 118 -13.36 -8.49 -8.42
CA GLU A 118 -12.00 -8.73 -8.90
C GLU A 118 -10.98 -8.51 -7.78
N ILE A 119 -10.11 -9.50 -7.57
CA ILE A 119 -9.07 -9.48 -6.53
C ILE A 119 -7.70 -9.42 -7.18
N VAL A 120 -6.88 -8.49 -6.74
CA VAL A 120 -5.47 -8.39 -7.14
C VAL A 120 -4.57 -8.48 -5.92
N LEU A 121 -3.60 -9.40 -5.98
CA LEU A 121 -2.55 -9.56 -4.97
C LEU A 121 -1.22 -9.07 -5.51
N MET A 122 -0.54 -8.23 -4.75
CA MET A 122 0.77 -7.68 -5.13
C MET A 122 1.76 -7.73 -3.97
N ALA A 123 3.06 -7.68 -4.32
CA ALA A 123 4.15 -7.51 -3.38
C ALA A 123 5.31 -6.75 -4.06
N PRO A 124 6.23 -6.12 -3.34
CA PRO A 124 7.33 -5.38 -3.95
C PRO A 124 8.32 -6.26 -4.71
N THR A 125 8.49 -7.52 -4.31
CA THR A 125 9.47 -8.43 -4.93
C THR A 125 8.83 -9.69 -5.51
N GLY A 126 9.48 -10.29 -6.53
CA GLY A 126 9.01 -11.54 -7.13
C GLY A 126 9.03 -12.73 -6.16
N ARG A 127 9.91 -12.72 -5.15
CA ARG A 127 9.93 -13.74 -4.09
C ARG A 127 8.72 -13.59 -3.16
N ALA A 128 8.42 -12.38 -2.75
CA ALA A 128 7.26 -12.09 -1.89
C ALA A 128 5.95 -12.39 -2.62
N SER A 129 5.80 -12.01 -3.89
CA SER A 129 4.59 -12.31 -4.67
C SER A 129 4.36 -13.81 -4.85
N ARG A 130 5.40 -14.61 -5.09
CA ARG A 130 5.29 -16.07 -5.16
C ARG A 130 4.85 -16.67 -3.81
N ARG A 131 5.49 -16.27 -2.71
CA ARG A 131 5.09 -16.70 -1.35
C ARG A 131 3.64 -16.33 -1.04
N MET A 132 3.22 -15.14 -1.45
CA MET A 132 1.84 -14.69 -1.27
C MET A 132 0.86 -15.57 -2.06
N ALA A 133 1.13 -15.88 -3.33
CA ALA A 133 0.31 -16.78 -4.14
C ALA A 133 0.20 -18.18 -3.50
N GLU A 134 1.33 -18.80 -3.19
CA GLU A 134 1.39 -20.13 -2.55
C GLU A 134 0.63 -20.15 -1.22
N SER A 135 0.85 -19.13 -0.39
CA SER A 135 0.26 -19.06 0.94
C SER A 135 -1.23 -18.76 0.95
N THR A 136 -1.75 -18.05 -0.04
CA THR A 136 -3.17 -17.66 -0.12
C THR A 136 -4.00 -18.58 -1.02
N GLY A 137 -3.35 -19.46 -1.77
CA GLY A 137 -4.03 -20.32 -2.75
C GLY A 137 -4.62 -19.55 -3.94
N VAL A 138 -4.10 -18.35 -4.21
CA VAL A 138 -4.48 -17.54 -5.37
C VAL A 138 -3.48 -17.79 -6.49
N ASP A 139 -3.96 -18.16 -7.67
CA ASP A 139 -3.12 -18.59 -8.80
C ASP A 139 -2.07 -17.56 -9.23
N LYS A 140 -2.35 -16.27 -9.05
CA LYS A 140 -1.45 -15.19 -9.49
C LYS A 140 -1.39 -14.05 -8.49
N ALA A 141 -0.26 -13.90 -7.81
CA ALA A 141 0.17 -12.63 -7.24
C ALA A 141 1.27 -12.04 -8.13
N ARG A 142 1.30 -10.71 -8.25
CA ARG A 142 2.24 -9.98 -9.12
C ARG A 142 3.19 -9.14 -8.29
N THR A 143 4.34 -8.76 -8.88
CA THR A 143 5.09 -7.65 -8.29
C THR A 143 4.34 -6.34 -8.51
N LEU A 144 4.53 -5.35 -7.63
CA LEU A 144 3.96 -4.02 -7.82
C LEU A 144 4.32 -3.45 -9.19
N HIS A 145 5.58 -3.53 -9.60
CA HIS A 145 6.01 -3.10 -10.93
C HIS A 145 5.22 -3.78 -12.06
N SER A 146 5.12 -5.10 -12.02
CA SER A 146 4.38 -5.87 -13.05
C SER A 146 2.87 -5.60 -12.99
N GLY A 147 2.29 -5.51 -11.78
CA GLY A 147 0.86 -5.26 -11.59
C GLY A 147 0.43 -3.87 -12.05
N LEU A 148 1.32 -2.90 -11.89
CA LEU A 148 1.13 -1.53 -12.34
C LEU A 148 1.61 -1.29 -13.78
N GLY A 149 2.17 -2.29 -14.47
CA GLY A 149 2.72 -2.14 -15.82
C GLY A 149 3.87 -1.12 -15.89
N LEU A 150 4.63 -0.99 -14.81
CA LEU A 150 5.76 -0.08 -14.74
C LEU A 150 6.98 -0.72 -15.42
N ALA A 151 7.69 0.09 -16.19
CA ALA A 151 9.04 -0.23 -16.69
C ALA A 151 10.09 0.19 -15.63
N SER A 152 11.25 0.69 -16.04
CA SER A 152 12.17 1.35 -15.13
C SER A 152 11.68 2.75 -14.76
N GLU A 153 12.13 3.30 -13.63
CA GLU A 153 11.80 4.66 -13.21
C GLU A 153 12.14 5.71 -14.29
N GLU A 154 13.24 5.52 -15.01
CA GLU A 154 13.69 6.39 -16.08
C GLU A 154 12.78 6.35 -17.33
N GLU A 155 12.25 5.17 -17.66
CA GLU A 155 11.34 5.00 -18.80
C GLU A 155 9.94 5.52 -18.48
N ASP A 156 9.50 5.41 -17.23
CA ASP A 156 8.17 5.84 -16.80
C ASP A 156 8.03 7.38 -16.77
N VAL A 157 9.13 8.10 -16.53
CA VAL A 157 9.18 9.57 -16.65
C VAL A 157 8.93 10.03 -18.08
N ARG A 158 9.27 9.22 -19.09
CA ARG A 158 9.10 9.54 -20.52
C ARG A 158 7.73 9.11 -21.07
N ARG A 159 7.02 8.20 -20.40
CA ARG A 159 5.66 7.79 -20.78
C ARG A 159 4.67 8.67 -20.06
N SER A 160 3.82 9.35 -20.82
CA SER A 160 2.73 10.16 -20.23
C SER A 160 1.83 9.29 -19.34
N ASN A 161 1.35 9.85 -18.26
CA ASN A 161 0.54 9.26 -17.17
C ASN A 161 -0.85 8.70 -17.59
N THR A 162 -1.00 8.20 -18.80
CA THR A 162 -2.30 7.75 -19.40
C THR A 162 -2.55 6.25 -19.23
N GLN A 163 -2.02 5.62 -18.19
CA GLN A 163 -2.31 4.22 -17.93
C GLN A 163 -3.66 4.09 -17.22
N GLU A 164 -4.51 3.16 -17.67
CA GLU A 164 -5.82 2.91 -17.08
C GLU A 164 -5.74 2.49 -15.61
N PRO A 165 -6.74 2.88 -14.78
CA PRO A 165 -6.82 2.39 -13.41
C PRO A 165 -6.88 0.86 -13.35
N LEU A 166 -6.42 0.29 -12.24
CA LEU A 166 -6.60 -1.13 -11.95
C LEU A 166 -8.10 -1.45 -11.82
N SER A 167 -8.58 -2.45 -12.53
CA SER A 167 -9.99 -2.86 -12.49
C SER A 167 -10.41 -3.48 -11.15
N ALA A 168 -9.44 -3.92 -10.33
CA ALA A 168 -9.66 -4.64 -9.09
C ALA A 168 -10.56 -3.94 -8.08
N ASP A 169 -11.44 -4.70 -7.43
CA ASP A 169 -12.32 -4.26 -6.36
C ASP A 169 -11.70 -4.45 -4.97
N LEU A 170 -10.82 -5.45 -4.83
CA LEU A 170 -9.98 -5.68 -3.66
C LEU A 170 -8.52 -5.78 -4.10
N ILE A 171 -7.68 -4.97 -3.50
CA ILE A 171 -6.24 -4.98 -3.73
C ILE A 171 -5.55 -5.25 -2.40
N ILE A 172 -4.73 -6.29 -2.36
CA ILE A 172 -3.90 -6.59 -1.19
C ILE A 172 -2.44 -6.48 -1.59
N VAL A 173 -1.68 -5.70 -0.82
CA VAL A 173 -0.23 -5.57 -1.02
C VAL A 173 0.49 -6.06 0.24
N ASP A 174 1.28 -7.11 0.10
CA ASP A 174 2.13 -7.62 1.19
C ASP A 174 3.54 -7.00 1.12
N GLU A 175 4.24 -7.01 2.24
CA GLU A 175 5.59 -6.43 2.41
C GLU A 175 5.63 -4.92 2.05
N PHE A 176 4.55 -4.17 2.35
CA PHE A 176 4.44 -2.76 1.95
C PHE A 176 5.49 -1.86 2.62
N SER A 177 6.07 -2.27 3.74
CA SER A 177 7.20 -1.58 4.39
C SER A 177 8.45 -1.42 3.50
N MET A 178 8.57 -2.22 2.42
CA MET A 178 9.65 -2.13 1.44
C MET A 178 9.34 -1.18 0.27
N VAL A 179 8.14 -0.59 0.22
CA VAL A 179 7.68 0.26 -0.88
C VAL A 179 8.15 1.69 -0.63
N ASP A 180 8.88 2.26 -1.59
CA ASP A 180 9.33 3.64 -1.55
C ASP A 180 8.23 4.64 -2.01
N MET A 181 8.48 5.93 -1.83
CA MET A 181 7.52 6.99 -2.15
C MET A 181 7.13 7.03 -3.63
N TRP A 182 8.09 6.77 -4.53
CA TRP A 182 7.80 6.73 -5.97
C TRP A 182 6.83 5.61 -6.32
N LEU A 183 7.09 4.40 -5.84
CA LEU A 183 6.25 3.23 -6.09
C LEU A 183 4.90 3.34 -5.38
N ALA A 184 4.86 3.90 -4.16
CA ALA A 184 3.63 4.21 -3.45
C ALA A 184 2.76 5.22 -4.22
N ASN A 185 3.36 6.30 -4.73
CA ASN A 185 2.66 7.28 -5.56
C ASN A 185 2.07 6.64 -6.81
N LYS A 186 2.84 5.84 -7.54
CA LYS A 186 2.37 5.09 -8.71
C LYS A 186 1.25 4.11 -8.37
N PHE A 187 1.34 3.46 -7.24
CA PHE A 187 0.30 2.54 -6.77
C PHE A 187 -1.01 3.27 -6.48
N PHE A 188 -0.99 4.28 -5.62
CA PHE A 188 -2.21 4.99 -5.23
C PHE A 188 -2.88 5.73 -6.39
N SER A 189 -2.10 6.26 -7.35
CA SER A 189 -2.63 6.94 -8.54
C SER A 189 -3.37 6.01 -9.52
N ARG A 190 -3.16 4.68 -9.42
CA ARG A 190 -3.73 3.68 -10.32
C ARG A 190 -4.94 2.94 -9.72
N ILE A 191 -5.30 3.21 -8.50
CA ILE A 191 -6.43 2.55 -7.85
C ILE A 191 -7.72 3.25 -8.21
N LYS A 192 -8.69 2.49 -8.73
CA LYS A 192 -10.02 3.03 -9.03
C LYS A 192 -10.75 3.48 -7.75
N GLU A 193 -11.67 4.41 -7.91
CA GLU A 193 -12.57 4.83 -6.84
C GLU A 193 -13.40 3.65 -6.33
N GLY A 194 -13.62 3.59 -5.01
CA GLY A 194 -14.40 2.53 -4.36
C GLY A 194 -13.65 1.21 -4.18
N ALA A 195 -12.47 1.03 -4.74
CA ALA A 195 -11.67 -0.17 -4.50
C ALA A 195 -11.23 -0.26 -3.03
N ARG A 196 -11.25 -1.46 -2.51
CA ARG A 196 -10.78 -1.78 -1.15
C ARG A 196 -9.31 -2.13 -1.16
N ILE A 197 -8.55 -1.54 -0.25
CA ILE A 197 -7.09 -1.69 -0.18
C ILE A 197 -6.71 -2.25 1.18
N VAL A 198 -5.92 -3.31 1.19
CA VAL A 198 -5.30 -3.87 2.40
C VAL A 198 -3.78 -3.87 2.20
N LEU A 199 -3.09 -3.04 2.97
CA LEU A 199 -1.64 -2.99 3.01
C LEU A 199 -1.15 -3.84 4.18
N VAL A 200 -0.19 -4.70 3.93
CA VAL A 200 0.40 -5.57 4.96
C VAL A 200 1.89 -5.30 5.02
N GLY A 201 2.41 -5.13 6.21
CA GLY A 201 3.83 -4.86 6.40
C GLY A 201 4.31 -5.22 7.79
N ASP A 202 5.60 -5.06 7.97
CA ASP A 202 6.27 -5.24 9.24
C ASP A 202 7.16 -4.01 9.47
N PRO A 203 6.81 -3.14 10.42
CA PRO A 203 7.55 -1.91 10.67
C PRO A 203 8.96 -2.14 11.21
N ASP A 204 9.24 -3.35 11.72
CA ASP A 204 10.55 -3.72 12.27
C ASP A 204 11.47 -4.36 11.20
N GLN A 205 10.97 -4.55 9.97
CA GLN A 205 11.79 -5.03 8.84
C GLN A 205 12.55 -3.88 8.18
N LEU A 206 13.47 -4.27 7.25
CA LEU A 206 14.24 -3.29 6.50
C LEU A 206 13.30 -2.33 5.74
N PRO A 207 13.56 -1.03 5.85
CA PRO A 207 12.81 -0.02 5.11
C PRO A 207 13.06 -0.10 3.61
N SER A 208 12.35 0.72 2.85
CA SER A 208 12.59 0.90 1.42
C SER A 208 14.00 1.42 1.14
N VAL A 209 14.56 1.10 -0.02
CA VAL A 209 15.89 1.61 -0.45
C VAL A 209 15.77 3.06 -0.94
N GLY A 210 14.63 3.42 -1.51
CA GLY A 210 14.31 4.78 -1.95
C GLY A 210 13.77 5.67 -0.84
N ALA A 211 13.52 6.95 -1.14
CA ALA A 211 12.91 7.88 -0.22
C ALA A 211 11.49 7.40 0.18
N GLY A 212 11.12 7.59 1.46
CA GLY A 212 9.78 7.25 1.94
C GLY A 212 9.76 6.33 3.16
N ASN A 213 10.58 6.63 4.16
CA ASN A 213 10.51 5.99 5.49
C ASN A 213 9.48 6.67 6.37
#